data_1c72b2a13edb200f6dbf073d5ec96e59
#
_entry.id   1c72b2a13edb200f6dbf073d5ec96e59
#
_cell.length_a   1.000
_cell.length_b   1.000
_cell.length_c   1.000
_cell.angle_alpha   90.00
_cell.angle_beta   90.00
_cell.angle_gamma   90.00
#
_symmetry.space_group_name_H-M   'P 1'
#
loop_
_entity.id
_entity.type
_entity.pdbx_description
1 polymer ?
#
loop_
_entity_poly.entity_id
_entity_poly.type
_entity_poly.pdbx_seq_one_letter_code
_entity_poly.pdbx_strand_id
1 'polypeptide(L)'
;MKSLDLNFSPYASRVRIVVRLKHLPVTFEYPQLGLKTPEFKAAFPLGKIPILELDDGTYIPESWAIMEYLEEMFPEVPLSPTDPLARAQMRVLGRCADLHLGPALFPLFVQLKRPQRDDAAIALQIDATRNELAKLGRLLEEYGLPDSRSLHLGDIALVPTIYYVTAVLPLFGVEDPLATAPLVARWWSLVCDVAVIAQTLKEIDDGFRGFLKQG
;
A
#
# COMPACT_ATOMS: atom_id res chain seq x y z
N MET A 1 -4.04 -11.99 -18.25
CA MET A 1 -3.60 -10.67 -17.75
C MET A 1 -2.29 -10.81 -17.00
N LYS A 2 -1.45 -9.77 -16.96
CA LYS A 2 -0.25 -9.70 -16.12
C LYS A 2 -0.12 -8.34 -15.43
N SER A 3 0.49 -8.30 -14.25
CA SER A 3 0.80 -7.07 -13.53
C SER A 3 2.32 -6.87 -13.49
N LEU A 4 2.78 -5.71 -13.96
CA LEU A 4 4.17 -5.30 -13.75
C LEU A 4 4.35 -4.91 -12.30
N ASP A 5 5.26 -5.59 -11.61
CA ASP A 5 5.34 -5.59 -10.15
C ASP A 5 6.80 -5.52 -9.65
N LEU A 6 6.94 -5.14 -8.41
CA LEU A 6 8.15 -5.24 -7.60
C LEU A 6 7.74 -5.63 -6.17
N ASN A 7 8.29 -6.72 -5.65
CA ASN A 7 7.84 -7.36 -4.40
C ASN A 7 7.65 -6.41 -3.22
N PHE A 8 8.53 -5.41 -3.06
CA PHE A 8 8.44 -4.43 -1.98
C PHE A 8 7.78 -3.10 -2.39
N SER A 9 7.15 -3.02 -3.59
CA SER A 9 6.38 -1.82 -3.94
C SER A 9 5.09 -1.74 -3.12
N PRO A 10 4.85 -0.66 -2.37
CA PRO A 10 3.61 -0.52 -1.60
C PRO A 10 2.37 -0.48 -2.50
N TYR A 11 2.51 0.06 -3.70
CA TYR A 11 1.40 0.18 -4.64
C TYR A 11 1.12 -1.13 -5.40
N ALA A 12 2.16 -1.86 -5.81
CA ALA A 12 1.98 -3.15 -6.48
C ALA A 12 1.43 -4.22 -5.53
N SER A 13 1.81 -4.17 -4.25
CA SER A 13 1.29 -5.08 -3.21
C SER A 13 -0.22 -5.03 -3.06
N ARG A 14 -0.85 -3.87 -3.24
CA ARG A 14 -2.31 -3.72 -3.20
C ARG A 14 -2.98 -4.56 -4.29
N VAL A 15 -2.44 -4.51 -5.50
CA VAL A 15 -2.96 -5.30 -6.64
C VAL A 15 -2.77 -6.78 -6.38
N ARG A 16 -1.62 -7.20 -5.83
CA ARG A 16 -1.39 -8.61 -5.44
C ARG A 16 -2.42 -9.11 -4.42
N ILE A 17 -2.75 -8.29 -3.41
CA ILE A 17 -3.76 -8.65 -2.41
C ILE A 17 -5.13 -8.84 -3.08
N VAL A 18 -5.57 -7.90 -3.92
CA VAL A 18 -6.86 -8.00 -4.64
C VAL A 18 -6.90 -9.23 -5.54
N VAL A 19 -5.88 -9.43 -6.35
CA VAL A 19 -5.77 -10.59 -7.26
C VAL A 19 -5.88 -11.91 -6.50
N ARG A 20 -5.21 -12.02 -5.35
CA ARG A 20 -5.22 -13.23 -4.52
C ARG A 20 -6.55 -13.43 -3.80
N LEU A 21 -7.13 -12.38 -3.23
CA LEU A 21 -8.44 -12.46 -2.56
C LEU A 21 -9.56 -12.86 -3.52
N LYS A 22 -9.47 -12.41 -4.77
CA LYS A 22 -10.43 -12.74 -5.83
C LYS A 22 -10.06 -14.00 -6.63
N HIS A 23 -8.92 -14.64 -6.32
CA HIS A 23 -8.40 -15.84 -7.04
C HIS A 23 -8.26 -15.63 -8.55
N LEU A 24 -7.81 -14.45 -8.98
CA LEU A 24 -7.73 -14.09 -10.40
C LEU A 24 -6.47 -14.68 -11.06
N PRO A 25 -6.54 -15.09 -12.35
CA PRO A 25 -5.41 -15.60 -13.12
C PRO A 25 -4.54 -14.47 -13.66
N VAL A 26 -3.91 -13.72 -12.76
CA VAL A 26 -2.98 -12.63 -13.09
C VAL A 26 -1.56 -13.04 -12.68
N THR A 27 -0.61 -13.00 -13.62
CA THR A 27 0.81 -13.21 -13.33
C THR A 27 1.47 -11.91 -12.87
N PHE A 28 2.52 -12.01 -12.05
CA PHE A 28 3.30 -10.87 -11.58
C PHE A 28 4.70 -10.94 -12.16
N GLU A 29 5.13 -9.87 -12.85
CA GLU A 29 6.39 -9.84 -13.56
C GLU A 29 7.18 -8.56 -13.24
N TYR A 30 8.50 -8.65 -13.11
CA TYR A 30 9.34 -7.48 -13.09
C TYR A 30 9.40 -6.85 -14.50
N PRO A 31 9.30 -5.51 -14.64
CA PRO A 31 9.35 -4.85 -15.95
C PRO A 31 10.64 -5.16 -16.71
N GLN A 32 10.52 -5.83 -17.86
CA GLN A 32 11.66 -6.22 -18.70
C GLN A 32 12.48 -5.01 -19.20
N LEU A 33 11.82 -3.88 -19.44
CA LEU A 33 12.46 -2.62 -19.84
C LEU A 33 13.25 -1.95 -18.69
N GLY A 34 13.16 -2.49 -17.47
CA GLY A 34 13.74 -1.88 -16.27
C GLY A 34 12.98 -0.64 -15.79
N LEU A 35 12.83 -0.50 -14.48
CA LEU A 35 12.18 0.67 -13.88
C LEU A 35 13.03 1.93 -14.10
N LYS A 36 12.36 3.06 -14.37
CA LYS A 36 12.95 4.40 -14.54
C LYS A 36 13.81 4.60 -15.80
N THR A 37 13.95 3.61 -16.67
CA THR A 37 14.65 3.76 -17.96
C THR A 37 13.87 4.67 -18.92
N PRO A 38 14.51 5.29 -19.91
CA PRO A 38 13.81 6.05 -20.97
C PRO A 38 12.80 5.20 -21.73
N GLU A 39 13.15 3.93 -22.01
CA GLU A 39 12.31 2.96 -22.71
C GLU A 39 11.04 2.64 -21.94
N PHE A 40 11.18 2.43 -20.61
CA PHE A 40 10.02 2.19 -19.73
C PHE A 40 9.08 3.41 -19.70
N LYS A 41 9.65 4.62 -19.62
CA LYS A 41 8.84 5.85 -19.64
C LYS A 41 8.20 6.14 -21.00
N ALA A 42 8.84 5.74 -22.09
CA ALA A 42 8.26 5.84 -23.42
C ALA A 42 7.08 4.89 -23.61
N ALA A 43 7.18 3.66 -23.07
CA ALA A 43 6.10 2.68 -23.10
C ALA A 43 4.97 3.03 -22.10
N PHE A 44 5.30 3.55 -20.93
CA PHE A 44 4.37 3.84 -19.83
C PHE A 44 4.57 5.27 -19.32
N PRO A 45 3.77 6.24 -19.80
CA PRO A 45 4.00 7.68 -19.55
C PRO A 45 4.12 8.09 -18.09
N LEU A 46 3.43 7.41 -17.14
CA LEU A 46 3.56 7.68 -15.72
C LEU A 46 4.88 7.17 -15.12
N GLY A 47 5.60 6.27 -15.82
CA GLY A 47 6.90 5.74 -15.42
C GLY A 47 6.92 5.05 -14.06
N LYS A 48 5.79 4.49 -13.63
CA LYS A 48 5.58 3.87 -12.31
C LYS A 48 4.92 2.52 -12.44
N ILE A 49 5.06 1.70 -11.39
CA ILE A 49 4.34 0.45 -11.19
C ILE A 49 3.39 0.58 -9.98
N PRO A 50 2.32 -0.26 -9.88
CA PRO A 50 1.96 -1.35 -10.81
C PRO A 50 1.37 -0.86 -12.14
N ILE A 51 1.41 -1.74 -13.13
CA ILE A 51 0.70 -1.60 -14.40
C ILE A 51 0.01 -2.94 -14.66
N LEU A 52 -1.29 -2.95 -14.84
CA LEU A 52 -2.03 -4.13 -15.28
C LEU A 52 -2.07 -4.13 -16.80
N GLU A 53 -1.55 -5.17 -17.44
CA GLU A 53 -1.65 -5.41 -18.87
C GLU A 53 -2.71 -6.48 -19.14
N LEU A 54 -3.68 -6.15 -19.97
CA LEU A 54 -4.77 -7.02 -20.38
C LEU A 54 -4.32 -7.91 -21.55
N ASP A 55 -5.12 -8.94 -21.86
CA ASP A 55 -4.77 -9.93 -22.89
C ASP A 55 -4.78 -9.35 -24.32
N ASP A 56 -5.46 -8.22 -24.54
CA ASP A 56 -5.49 -7.48 -25.80
C ASP A 56 -4.32 -6.45 -25.94
N GLY A 57 -3.44 -6.37 -24.95
CA GLY A 57 -2.34 -5.41 -24.90
C GLY A 57 -2.71 -4.03 -24.32
N THR A 58 -3.96 -3.80 -23.96
CA THR A 58 -4.36 -2.60 -23.22
C THR A 58 -3.71 -2.61 -21.83
N TYR A 59 -3.25 -1.46 -21.33
CA TYR A 59 -2.70 -1.37 -19.99
C TYR A 59 -3.41 -0.32 -19.13
N ILE A 60 -3.50 -0.61 -17.83
CA ILE A 60 -4.08 0.25 -16.81
C ILE A 60 -2.99 0.57 -15.79
N PRO A 61 -2.54 1.82 -15.65
CA PRO A 61 -1.66 2.27 -14.55
C PRO A 61 -2.50 2.67 -13.33
N GLU A 62 -1.81 3.01 -12.23
CA GLU A 62 -2.37 3.44 -10.94
C GLU A 62 -3.05 2.31 -10.17
N SER A 63 -2.46 1.96 -9.02
CA SER A 63 -2.91 0.82 -8.20
C SER A 63 -4.38 0.91 -7.79
N TRP A 64 -4.88 2.12 -7.49
CA TRP A 64 -6.27 2.31 -7.12
C TRP A 64 -7.20 2.04 -8.31
N ALA A 65 -6.90 2.57 -9.50
CA ALA A 65 -7.67 2.32 -10.72
C ALA A 65 -7.66 0.83 -11.10
N ILE A 66 -6.51 0.16 -10.96
CA ILE A 66 -6.40 -1.29 -11.20
C ILE A 66 -7.30 -2.06 -10.22
N MET A 67 -7.28 -1.71 -8.93
CA MET A 67 -8.12 -2.38 -7.93
C MET A 67 -9.62 -2.18 -8.21
N GLU A 68 -10.07 -0.97 -8.57
CA GLU A 68 -11.46 -0.72 -8.94
C GLU A 68 -11.84 -1.46 -10.24
N TYR A 69 -10.97 -1.48 -11.25
CA TYR A 69 -11.19 -2.26 -12.48
C TYR A 69 -11.37 -3.75 -12.19
N LEU A 70 -10.50 -4.34 -11.37
CA LEU A 70 -10.60 -5.75 -11.00
C LEU A 70 -11.85 -6.04 -10.15
N GLU A 71 -12.27 -5.09 -9.33
CA GLU A 71 -13.50 -5.18 -8.54
C GLU A 71 -14.75 -5.21 -9.43
N GLU A 72 -14.80 -4.35 -10.44
CA GLU A 72 -15.93 -4.23 -11.37
C GLU A 72 -16.00 -5.40 -12.37
N MET A 73 -14.83 -5.85 -12.85
CA MET A 73 -14.73 -6.96 -13.81
C MET A 73 -14.99 -8.34 -13.21
N PHE A 74 -14.72 -8.51 -11.90
CA PHE A 74 -14.81 -9.80 -11.20
C PHE A 74 -15.61 -9.64 -9.90
N PRO A 75 -16.96 -9.49 -9.98
CA PRO A 75 -17.79 -9.15 -8.83
C PRO A 75 -18.07 -10.32 -7.87
N GLU A 76 -17.65 -11.56 -8.19
CA GLU A 76 -17.99 -12.78 -7.44
C GLU A 76 -17.49 -12.75 -6.00
N VAL A 77 -16.34 -12.13 -5.75
CA VAL A 77 -15.77 -11.90 -4.41
C VAL A 77 -15.72 -10.39 -4.19
N PRO A 78 -16.79 -9.76 -3.66
CA PRO A 78 -16.87 -8.31 -3.54
C PRO A 78 -15.91 -7.77 -2.47
N LEU A 79 -15.13 -6.76 -2.85
CA LEU A 79 -14.23 -5.99 -1.99
C LEU A 79 -14.66 -4.51 -1.88
N SER A 80 -15.87 -4.19 -2.36
CA SER A 80 -16.48 -2.87 -2.25
C SER A 80 -17.87 -2.98 -1.66
N PRO A 81 -18.27 -2.12 -0.71
CA PRO A 81 -19.62 -2.06 -0.21
C PRO A 81 -20.62 -1.70 -1.30
N THR A 82 -21.84 -2.22 -1.20
CA THR A 82 -22.95 -1.85 -2.10
C THR A 82 -23.57 -0.50 -1.74
N ASP A 83 -23.58 -0.16 -0.44
CA ASP A 83 -24.08 1.13 0.02
C ASP A 83 -23.17 2.29 -0.45
N PRO A 84 -23.75 3.36 -1.05
CA PRO A 84 -22.96 4.48 -1.58
C PRO A 84 -22.15 5.23 -0.52
N LEU A 85 -22.65 5.39 0.70
CA LEU A 85 -21.93 6.07 1.77
C LEU A 85 -20.75 5.22 2.24
N ALA A 86 -20.97 3.93 2.53
CA ALA A 86 -19.89 3.02 2.90
C ALA A 86 -18.82 2.90 1.80
N ARG A 87 -19.21 2.94 0.51
CA ARG A 87 -18.28 2.98 -0.62
C ARG A 87 -17.47 4.28 -0.66
N ALA A 88 -18.08 5.42 -0.35
CA ALA A 88 -17.36 6.68 -0.22
C ALA A 88 -16.35 6.63 0.93
N GLN A 89 -16.73 6.11 2.09
CA GLN A 89 -15.84 5.91 3.25
C GLN A 89 -14.67 4.97 2.93
N MET A 90 -14.92 3.87 2.22
CA MET A 90 -13.88 2.98 1.69
C MET A 90 -12.86 3.76 0.83
N ARG A 91 -13.33 4.61 -0.08
CA ARG A 91 -12.46 5.46 -0.92
C ARG A 91 -11.67 6.48 -0.10
N VAL A 92 -12.28 7.05 0.94
CA VAL A 92 -11.57 7.97 1.85
C VAL A 92 -10.39 7.27 2.51
N LEU A 93 -10.54 6.03 3.00
CA LEU A 93 -9.44 5.26 3.60
C LEU A 93 -8.33 5.01 2.58
N GLY A 94 -8.66 4.63 1.34
CA GLY A 94 -7.66 4.48 0.28
C GLY A 94 -6.93 5.79 -0.05
N ARG A 95 -7.66 6.91 -0.12
CA ARG A 95 -7.05 8.24 -0.35
C ARG A 95 -6.22 8.71 0.84
N CYS A 96 -6.58 8.30 2.07
CA CYS A 96 -5.77 8.58 3.26
C CYS A 96 -4.36 7.96 3.12
N ALA A 97 -4.26 6.71 2.62
CA ALA A 97 -2.98 6.08 2.35
C ALA A 97 -2.14 6.87 1.32
N ASP A 98 -2.76 7.35 0.25
CA ASP A 98 -2.06 7.97 -0.89
C ASP A 98 -1.71 9.45 -0.69
N LEU A 99 -2.63 10.21 -0.10
CA LEU A 99 -2.53 11.67 -0.05
C LEU A 99 -2.06 12.20 1.30
N HIS A 100 -2.12 11.40 2.34
CA HIS A 100 -1.81 11.81 3.69
C HIS A 100 -0.65 11.02 4.28
N LEU A 101 -0.85 9.74 4.53
CA LEU A 101 0.13 8.91 5.23
C LEU A 101 1.39 8.65 4.38
N GLY A 102 1.22 8.33 3.10
CA GLY A 102 2.36 8.12 2.18
C GLY A 102 3.28 9.34 2.07
N PRO A 103 2.77 10.54 1.77
CA PRO A 103 3.58 11.77 1.73
C PRO A 103 4.27 12.11 3.05
N ALA A 104 3.68 11.78 4.20
CA ALA A 104 4.32 11.97 5.50
C ALA A 104 5.45 10.96 5.76
N LEU A 105 5.29 9.72 5.31
CA LEU A 105 6.22 8.62 5.59
C LEU A 105 7.38 8.52 4.58
N PHE A 106 7.08 8.61 3.28
CA PHE A 106 8.04 8.26 2.23
C PHE A 106 9.30 9.12 2.16
N PRO A 107 9.33 10.40 2.59
CA PRO A 107 10.57 11.14 2.69
C PRO A 107 11.63 10.49 3.61
N LEU A 108 11.21 9.68 4.59
CA LEU A 108 12.13 8.93 5.45
C LEU A 108 12.96 7.90 4.67
N PHE A 109 12.44 7.34 3.56
CA PHE A 109 13.22 6.43 2.71
C PHE A 109 14.43 7.11 2.08
N VAL A 110 14.36 8.42 1.80
CA VAL A 110 15.49 9.19 1.30
C VAL A 110 16.57 9.27 2.38
N GLN A 111 16.18 9.42 3.65
CA GLN A 111 17.11 9.48 4.77
C GLN A 111 17.83 8.14 5.02
N LEU A 112 17.21 7.00 4.68
CA LEU A 112 17.86 5.68 4.79
C LEU A 112 19.08 5.51 3.89
N LYS A 113 19.10 6.23 2.75
CA LYS A 113 20.16 6.14 1.74
C LYS A 113 21.16 7.31 1.81
N ARG A 114 20.96 8.29 2.68
CA ARG A 114 21.90 9.42 2.83
C ARG A 114 23.12 9.01 3.62
N PRO A 115 24.34 9.38 3.16
CA PRO A 115 25.57 9.21 3.95
C PRO A 115 25.52 9.95 5.29
N GLN A 116 24.89 11.14 5.29
CA GLN A 116 24.63 11.93 6.49
C GLN A 116 23.13 12.21 6.58
N ARG A 117 22.52 11.71 7.65
CA ARG A 117 21.09 11.91 7.92
C ARG A 117 20.82 13.33 8.43
N ASP A 118 19.67 13.85 8.10
CA ASP A 118 19.16 15.13 8.59
C ASP A 118 18.18 14.86 9.75
N ASP A 119 18.66 14.96 10.99
CA ASP A 119 17.89 14.64 12.19
C ASP A 119 16.65 15.54 12.35
N ALA A 120 16.76 16.83 11.96
CA ALA A 120 15.62 17.74 12.02
C ALA A 120 14.51 17.35 11.01
N ALA A 121 14.90 17.01 9.78
CA ALA A 121 13.97 16.53 8.78
C ALA A 121 13.35 15.18 9.19
N ILE A 122 14.13 14.27 9.79
CA ILE A 122 13.64 12.99 10.31
C ILE A 122 12.59 13.22 11.40
N ALA A 123 12.88 14.05 12.39
CA ALA A 123 11.96 14.37 13.48
C ALA A 123 10.64 14.93 12.95
N LEU A 124 10.72 15.89 12.01
CA LEU A 124 9.54 16.48 11.36
C LEU A 124 8.67 15.44 10.66
N GLN A 125 9.28 14.48 9.93
CA GLN A 125 8.54 13.44 9.20
C GLN A 125 7.94 12.39 10.16
N ILE A 126 8.61 12.06 11.25
CA ILE A 126 8.06 11.19 12.30
C ILE A 126 6.81 11.83 12.90
N ASP A 127 6.87 13.10 13.26
CA ASP A 127 5.72 13.81 13.84
C ASP A 127 4.58 13.97 12.83
N ALA A 128 4.89 14.26 11.57
CA ALA A 128 3.89 14.29 10.50
C ALA A 128 3.22 12.91 10.35
N THR A 129 3.99 11.82 10.35
CA THR A 129 3.44 10.45 10.26
C THR A 129 2.53 10.13 11.46
N ARG A 130 2.94 10.48 12.69
CA ARG A 130 2.11 10.31 13.90
C ARG A 130 0.79 11.09 13.81
N ASN A 131 0.83 12.33 13.31
CA ASN A 131 -0.36 13.14 13.13
C ASN A 131 -1.34 12.51 12.11
N GLU A 132 -0.82 11.94 11.01
CA GLU A 132 -1.67 11.25 10.04
C GLU A 132 -2.22 9.92 10.58
N LEU A 133 -1.45 9.18 11.39
CA LEU A 133 -1.96 8.00 12.10
C LEU A 133 -3.10 8.35 13.07
N ALA A 134 -3.00 9.46 13.79
CA ALA A 134 -4.07 9.93 14.68
C ALA A 134 -5.35 10.28 13.90
N LYS A 135 -5.24 10.94 12.75
CA LYS A 135 -6.39 11.21 11.85
C LYS A 135 -6.99 9.91 11.31
N LEU A 136 -6.16 8.97 10.87
CA LEU A 136 -6.62 7.65 10.42
C LEU A 136 -7.36 6.92 11.54
N GLY A 137 -6.87 6.97 12.77
CA GLY A 137 -7.56 6.39 13.92
C GLY A 137 -8.99 6.92 14.10
N ARG A 138 -9.18 8.22 13.94
CA ARG A 138 -10.51 8.87 14.01
C ARG A 138 -11.43 8.43 12.86
N LEU A 139 -10.88 8.27 11.64
CA LEU A 139 -11.65 7.75 10.51
C LEU A 139 -12.07 6.30 10.74
N LEU A 140 -11.19 5.46 11.30
CA LEU A 140 -11.51 4.07 11.63
C LEU A 140 -12.53 3.95 12.77
N GLU A 141 -12.55 4.89 13.73
CA GLU A 141 -13.58 4.97 14.75
C GLU A 141 -14.97 5.20 14.15
N GLU A 142 -15.05 6.09 13.15
CA GLU A 142 -16.30 6.46 12.50
C GLU A 142 -16.76 5.40 11.47
N TYR A 143 -15.81 4.85 10.67
CA TYR A 143 -16.13 3.98 9.53
C TYR A 143 -16.15 2.48 9.90
N GLY A 144 -15.72 2.13 11.11
CA GLY A 144 -15.64 0.75 11.61
C GLY A 144 -14.36 0.03 11.19
N LEU A 145 -14.12 -1.09 11.87
CA LEU A 145 -12.98 -1.99 11.67
C LEU A 145 -13.41 -3.27 10.92
N PRO A 146 -12.46 -4.07 10.38
CA PRO A 146 -12.76 -5.33 9.68
C PRO A 146 -13.43 -6.42 10.53
N ASP A 147 -13.56 -6.26 11.84
CA ASP A 147 -14.34 -7.13 12.73
C ASP A 147 -15.81 -6.71 12.84
N SER A 148 -16.17 -5.49 12.47
CA SER A 148 -17.54 -4.95 12.45
C SER A 148 -18.11 -4.75 11.05
N ARG A 149 -17.29 -4.90 10.02
CA ARG A 149 -17.64 -4.83 8.60
C ARG A 149 -16.71 -5.72 7.76
N SER A 150 -17.05 -5.97 6.51
CA SER A 150 -16.18 -6.70 5.59
C SER A 150 -14.90 -5.92 5.26
N LEU A 151 -13.81 -6.66 5.03
CA LEU A 151 -12.60 -6.12 4.44
C LEU A 151 -12.90 -5.56 3.05
N HIS A 152 -12.34 -4.40 2.73
CA HIS A 152 -12.60 -3.73 1.45
C HIS A 152 -11.34 -3.08 0.85
N LEU A 153 -11.44 -2.54 -0.38
CA LEU A 153 -10.32 -1.94 -1.11
C LEU A 153 -9.59 -0.83 -0.33
N GLY A 154 -10.31 -0.09 0.52
CA GLY A 154 -9.70 0.95 1.37
C GLY A 154 -8.73 0.37 2.41
N ASP A 155 -9.10 -0.77 3.02
CA ASP A 155 -8.19 -1.49 3.92
C ASP A 155 -6.98 -2.00 3.17
N ILE A 156 -7.19 -2.62 2.00
CA ILE A 156 -6.12 -3.15 1.15
C ILE A 156 -5.13 -2.04 0.75
N ALA A 157 -5.62 -0.84 0.49
CA ALA A 157 -4.77 0.30 0.17
C ALA A 157 -3.89 0.74 1.35
N LEU A 158 -4.42 0.65 2.57
CA LEU A 158 -3.69 1.03 3.79
C LEU A 158 -2.62 0.00 4.19
N VAL A 159 -2.86 -1.31 3.97
CA VAL A 159 -1.99 -2.40 4.41
C VAL A 159 -0.50 -2.16 4.13
N PRO A 160 -0.03 -1.96 2.89
CA PRO A 160 1.40 -1.80 2.64
C PRO A 160 1.94 -0.47 3.18
N THR A 161 1.11 0.56 3.30
CA THR A 161 1.54 1.85 3.85
C THR A 161 1.77 1.74 5.35
N ILE A 162 0.87 1.08 6.10
CA ILE A 162 1.05 0.82 7.55
C ILE A 162 2.20 -0.16 7.77
N TYR A 163 2.39 -1.19 6.92
CA TYR A 163 3.59 -2.01 6.97
C TYR A 163 4.85 -1.14 6.97
N TYR A 164 4.96 -0.18 6.07
CA TYR A 164 6.13 0.69 6.02
C TYR A 164 6.23 1.65 7.22
N VAL A 165 5.13 2.06 7.83
CA VAL A 165 5.18 2.76 9.13
C VAL A 165 5.87 1.87 10.17
N THR A 166 5.45 0.61 10.29
CA THR A 166 5.99 -0.33 11.29
C THR A 166 7.41 -0.80 10.98
N ALA A 167 7.83 -0.81 9.72
CA ALA A 167 9.15 -1.24 9.31
C ALA A 167 10.20 -0.12 9.28
N VAL A 168 9.79 1.12 8.97
CA VAL A 168 10.73 2.23 8.74
C VAL A 168 10.95 3.08 9.98
N LEU A 169 9.91 3.39 10.77
CA LEU A 169 10.06 4.24 11.95
C LEU A 169 11.04 3.67 12.99
N PRO A 170 11.10 2.34 13.24
CA PRO A 170 12.11 1.76 14.15
C PRO A 170 13.55 1.99 13.71
N LEU A 171 13.83 2.14 12.40
CA LEU A 171 15.16 2.47 11.88
C LEU A 171 15.62 3.90 12.25
N PHE A 172 14.69 4.69 12.80
CA PHE A 172 14.91 6.06 13.31
C PHE A 172 14.60 6.17 14.82
N GLY A 173 14.60 5.04 15.56
CA GLY A 173 14.50 5.03 17.02
C GLY A 173 13.06 5.08 17.57
N VAL A 174 12.03 4.90 16.76
CA VAL A 174 10.63 4.79 17.23
C VAL A 174 10.31 3.31 17.47
N GLU A 175 10.42 2.84 18.72
CA GLU A 175 10.26 1.41 19.07
C GLU A 175 8.87 0.86 18.74
N ASP A 176 7.81 1.59 19.10
CA ASP A 176 6.44 1.23 18.78
C ASP A 176 5.76 2.33 17.94
N PRO A 177 5.77 2.21 16.62
CA PRO A 177 5.20 3.19 15.71
C PRO A 177 3.69 3.43 15.86
N LEU A 178 2.94 2.47 16.38
CA LEU A 178 1.48 2.54 16.51
C LEU A 178 1.01 2.83 17.94
N ALA A 179 1.90 2.97 18.93
CA ALA A 179 1.56 3.21 20.33
C ALA A 179 0.61 4.38 20.56
N THR A 180 0.71 5.44 19.74
CA THR A 180 -0.13 6.65 19.84
C THR A 180 -1.43 6.56 19.03
N ALA A 181 -1.67 5.44 18.33
CA ALA A 181 -2.82 5.24 17.45
C ALA A 181 -3.48 3.86 17.69
N PRO A 182 -4.11 3.62 18.86
CA PRO A 182 -4.57 2.28 19.28
C PRO A 182 -5.61 1.67 18.33
N LEU A 183 -6.47 2.46 17.70
CA LEU A 183 -7.41 1.95 16.69
C LEU A 183 -6.71 1.52 15.40
N VAL A 184 -5.64 2.21 15.00
CA VAL A 184 -4.81 1.77 13.86
C VAL A 184 -4.06 0.48 14.23
N ALA A 185 -3.54 0.36 15.45
CA ALA A 185 -2.89 -0.86 15.93
C ALA A 185 -3.88 -2.05 15.95
N ARG A 186 -5.11 -1.85 16.42
CA ARG A 186 -6.18 -2.88 16.37
C ARG A 186 -6.53 -3.24 14.93
N TRP A 187 -6.76 -2.26 14.07
CA TRP A 187 -7.00 -2.48 12.64
C TRP A 187 -5.87 -3.29 12.01
N TRP A 188 -4.62 -2.93 12.30
CA TRP A 188 -3.43 -3.61 11.80
C TRP A 188 -3.40 -5.08 12.20
N SER A 189 -3.68 -5.39 13.48
CA SER A 189 -3.79 -6.78 13.94
C SER A 189 -4.83 -7.56 13.15
N LEU A 190 -6.04 -7.00 12.99
CA LEU A 190 -7.13 -7.67 12.27
C LEU A 190 -6.81 -7.96 10.80
N VAL A 191 -6.18 -7.03 10.10
CA VAL A 191 -5.83 -7.26 8.68
C VAL A 191 -4.66 -8.23 8.53
N CYS A 192 -3.71 -8.26 9.48
CA CYS A 192 -2.60 -9.21 9.47
C CYS A 192 -3.04 -10.67 9.66
N ASP A 193 -4.20 -10.92 10.28
CA ASP A 193 -4.77 -12.26 10.45
C ASP A 193 -5.34 -12.83 9.13
N VAL A 194 -5.51 -12.02 8.10
CA VAL A 194 -5.95 -12.48 6.78
C VAL A 194 -4.77 -13.14 6.04
N ALA A 195 -4.85 -14.43 5.78
CA ALA A 195 -3.76 -15.23 5.24
C ALA A 195 -3.11 -14.64 3.97
N VAL A 196 -3.92 -14.13 3.04
CA VAL A 196 -3.44 -13.48 1.80
C VAL A 196 -2.64 -12.21 2.11
N ILE A 197 -3.08 -11.44 3.09
CA ILE A 197 -2.38 -10.22 3.53
C ILE A 197 -1.06 -10.61 4.21
N ALA A 198 -1.10 -11.55 5.15
CA ALA A 198 0.11 -12.04 5.83
C ALA A 198 1.18 -12.56 4.85
N GLN A 199 0.77 -13.34 3.85
CA GLN A 199 1.65 -13.79 2.78
C GLN A 199 2.27 -12.61 2.01
N THR A 200 1.44 -11.62 1.63
CA THR A 200 1.92 -10.46 0.86
C THR A 200 2.86 -9.58 1.69
N LEU A 201 2.57 -9.41 2.99
CA LEU A 201 3.43 -8.68 3.92
C LEU A 201 4.81 -9.34 4.07
N LYS A 202 4.86 -10.68 4.12
CA LYS A 202 6.12 -11.42 4.12
C LYS A 202 6.95 -11.14 2.86
N GLU A 203 6.31 -11.14 1.69
CA GLU A 203 7.00 -10.83 0.42
C GLU A 203 7.54 -9.38 0.38
N ILE A 204 6.76 -8.43 0.93
CA ILE A 204 7.21 -7.03 1.07
C ILE A 204 8.43 -6.97 2.00
N ASP A 205 8.38 -7.64 3.15
CA ASP A 205 9.47 -7.64 4.14
C ASP A 205 10.76 -8.24 3.55
N ASP A 206 10.66 -9.41 2.90
CA ASP A 206 11.79 -10.06 2.24
C ASP A 206 12.43 -9.15 1.18
N GLY A 207 11.61 -8.50 0.34
CA GLY A 207 12.07 -7.56 -0.68
C GLY A 207 12.67 -6.27 -0.10
N PHE A 208 12.05 -5.71 0.95
CA PHE A 208 12.53 -4.49 1.61
C PHE A 208 13.85 -4.72 2.35
N ARG A 209 14.00 -5.86 3.05
CA ARG A 209 15.28 -6.25 3.66
C ARG A 209 16.39 -6.40 2.60
N GLY A 210 16.06 -6.95 1.43
CA GLY A 210 16.98 -7.00 0.29
C GLY A 210 17.41 -5.62 -0.17
N PHE A 211 16.46 -4.68 -0.31
CA PHE A 211 16.72 -3.29 -0.65
C PHE A 211 17.63 -2.57 0.37
N LEU A 212 17.44 -2.81 1.67
CA LEU A 212 18.26 -2.21 2.73
C LEU A 212 19.72 -2.69 2.70
N LYS A 213 19.97 -3.93 2.26
CA LYS A 213 21.33 -4.51 2.18
C LYS A 213 22.14 -4.01 0.97
N GLN A 214 21.48 -3.47 -0.05
CA GLN A 214 22.11 -2.98 -1.28
C GLN A 214 22.57 -1.51 -1.22
N GLY A 215 22.42 -0.86 -0.11
CA GLY A 215 22.83 0.52 0.17
C GLY A 215 23.77 0.63 1.33
#